data_e52e12a7b0042af85cce5a5149f9b904
#
_entry.id   e52e12a7b0042af85cce5a5149f9b904
#
_cell.length_a   1.000
_cell.length_b   1.000
_cell.length_c   1.000
_cell.angle_alpha   90.00
_cell.angle_beta   90.00
_cell.angle_gamma   90.00
#
_symmetry.space_group_name_H-M   'P 1'
#
loop_
_entity.id
_entity.type
_entity.pdbx_description
1 polymer ?
#
loop_
_entity_poly.entity_id
_entity_poly.type
_entity_poly.pdbx_seq_one_letter_code
_entity_poly.pdbx_strand_id
1 'polypeptide(L)'
;MEKTDQKPLQKEKRTRSAGRIAGMAAGIAVGVLAAAYLAVCIAAAAGRTTLHRTRVLGVDVGGLTAQEVRDKWQRDGADACSGEVIHLTLGEETIGQVSLSELGVSVTPQEAAQAAWNAAHGGNFFVNGYHLIRSWFGETQAAVRWDLDAAQLSQRAESLLSLIHI
;
A
#
# COMPACT_ATOMS: atom_id res chain seq x y z
N MET A 1 47.54 24.01 59.10
CA MET A 1 46.10 23.68 58.91
C MET A 1 45.86 23.72 57.42
N GLU A 2 46.01 22.58 56.73
CA GLU A 2 45.92 22.46 55.29
C GLU A 2 44.78 21.52 54.96
N LYS A 3 43.67 22.03 54.46
CA LYS A 3 42.53 21.25 53.96
C LYS A 3 42.78 20.96 52.49
N THR A 4 43.24 19.76 52.22
CA THR A 4 43.39 19.24 50.87
C THR A 4 42.01 18.91 50.32
N ASP A 5 41.59 19.67 49.34
CA ASP A 5 40.33 19.52 48.58
C ASP A 5 40.53 18.42 47.53
N GLN A 6 40.14 17.18 47.88
CA GLN A 6 40.17 16.05 46.94
C GLN A 6 38.74 15.71 46.47
N LYS A 7 38.16 16.50 45.61
CA LYS A 7 36.90 16.10 44.98
C LYS A 7 36.58 16.75 43.62
N PRO A 8 37.27 16.35 42.55
CA PRO A 8 36.54 16.30 41.27
C PRO A 8 36.74 15.03 40.41
N LEU A 9 37.73 14.17 40.68
CA LEU A 9 38.12 13.08 39.78
C LEU A 9 37.14 11.88 39.69
N GLN A 10 36.32 11.66 40.68
CA GLN A 10 35.34 10.54 40.66
C GLN A 10 34.08 10.79 39.84
N LYS A 11 33.68 12.05 39.65
CA LYS A 11 32.48 12.41 38.90
C LYS A 11 32.68 12.26 37.40
N GLU A 12 33.85 12.53 36.92
CA GLU A 12 34.18 12.48 35.47
C GLU A 12 34.33 11.04 34.96
N LYS A 13 34.88 10.14 35.72
CA LYS A 13 34.97 8.72 35.37
C LYS A 13 33.61 8.03 35.30
N ARG A 14 32.65 8.41 36.16
CA ARG A 14 31.31 7.84 36.20
C ARG A 14 30.45 8.27 35.04
N THR A 15 30.59 9.50 34.55
CA THR A 15 29.87 10.01 33.36
C THR A 15 30.39 9.41 32.06
N ARG A 16 31.70 9.18 31.95
CA ARG A 16 32.29 8.53 30.77
C ARG A 16 31.91 7.06 30.63
N SER A 17 31.72 6.32 31.72
CA SER A 17 31.28 4.92 31.70
C SER A 17 29.78 4.82 31.38
N ALA A 18 28.97 5.71 31.92
CA ALA A 18 27.53 5.75 31.64
C ALA A 18 27.24 6.07 30.15
N GLY A 19 27.98 7.00 29.54
CA GLY A 19 27.87 7.30 28.11
C GLY A 19 28.25 6.12 27.21
N ARG A 20 29.28 5.35 27.59
CA ARG A 20 29.67 4.14 26.83
C ARG A 20 28.61 3.03 26.92
N ILE A 21 28.05 2.81 28.10
CA ILE A 21 27.00 1.81 28.32
C ILE A 21 25.73 2.22 27.57
N ALA A 22 25.34 3.50 27.63
CA ALA A 22 24.22 4.05 26.87
C ALA A 22 24.42 3.92 25.36
N GLY A 23 25.61 4.20 24.86
CA GLY A 23 25.97 4.02 23.44
C GLY A 23 25.92 2.57 22.98
N MET A 24 26.41 1.63 23.80
CA MET A 24 26.31 0.21 23.51
C MET A 24 24.84 -0.28 23.52
N ALA A 25 24.06 0.14 24.51
CA ALA A 25 22.63 -0.21 24.58
C ALA A 25 21.85 0.33 23.38
N ALA A 26 22.11 1.58 22.96
CA ALA A 26 21.51 2.17 21.77
C ALA A 26 21.94 1.42 20.50
N GLY A 27 23.21 1.05 20.36
CA GLY A 27 23.72 0.26 19.24
C GLY A 27 23.06 -1.12 19.14
N ILE A 28 22.90 -1.81 20.28
CA ILE A 28 22.21 -3.11 20.33
C ILE A 28 20.73 -2.94 19.94
N ALA A 29 20.05 -1.92 20.44
CA ALA A 29 18.64 -1.66 20.12
C ALA A 29 18.45 -1.40 18.62
N VAL A 30 19.30 -0.57 18.02
CA VAL A 30 19.28 -0.32 16.56
C VAL A 30 19.58 -1.61 15.78
N GLY A 31 20.54 -2.42 16.22
CA GLY A 31 20.85 -3.70 15.59
C GLY A 31 19.69 -4.69 15.63
N VAL A 32 18.98 -4.78 16.74
CA VAL A 32 17.78 -5.63 16.90
C VAL A 32 16.64 -5.14 15.99
N LEU A 33 16.40 -3.82 15.92
CA LEU A 33 15.38 -3.25 15.04
C LEU A 33 15.71 -3.50 13.57
N ALA A 34 16.97 -3.33 13.17
CA ALA A 34 17.40 -3.61 11.81
C ALA A 34 17.24 -5.11 11.46
N ALA A 35 17.62 -6.01 12.36
CA ALA A 35 17.44 -7.45 12.16
C ALA A 35 15.95 -7.83 12.07
N ALA A 36 15.10 -7.26 12.92
CA ALA A 36 13.65 -7.48 12.89
C ALA A 36 13.06 -6.98 11.56
N TYR A 37 13.47 -5.80 11.08
CA TYR A 37 13.02 -5.27 9.79
C TYR A 37 13.49 -6.14 8.61
N LEU A 38 14.73 -6.62 8.63
CA LEU A 38 15.21 -7.56 7.61
C LEU A 38 14.40 -8.87 7.59
N ALA A 39 14.04 -9.40 8.75
CA ALA A 39 13.17 -10.58 8.85
C ALA A 39 11.79 -10.32 8.21
N VAL A 40 11.20 -9.15 8.41
CA VAL A 40 9.95 -8.74 7.75
C VAL A 40 10.14 -8.64 6.24
N CYS A 41 11.24 -8.06 5.76
CA CYS A 41 11.52 -7.98 4.32
C CYS A 41 11.68 -9.37 3.68
N ILE A 42 12.32 -10.32 4.39
CA ILE A 42 12.44 -11.71 3.93
C ILE A 42 11.06 -12.37 3.89
N ALA A 43 10.23 -12.17 4.91
CA ALA A 43 8.87 -12.69 4.95
C ALA A 43 8.00 -12.12 3.81
N ALA A 44 8.13 -10.82 3.50
CA ALA A 44 7.46 -10.19 2.38
C ALA A 44 7.91 -10.77 1.03
N ALA A 45 9.21 -11.02 0.86
CA ALA A 45 9.75 -11.59 -0.38
C ALA A 45 9.38 -13.08 -0.56
N ALA A 46 9.24 -13.83 0.52
CA ALA A 46 8.86 -15.25 0.50
C ALA A 46 7.34 -15.46 0.48
N GLY A 47 6.55 -14.42 0.71
CA GLY A 47 5.09 -14.45 0.75
C GLY A 47 4.50 -14.91 -0.58
N ARG A 48 3.46 -15.75 -0.52
CA ARG A 48 2.70 -16.23 -1.69
C ARG A 48 1.27 -15.66 -1.71
N THR A 49 0.97 -14.78 -0.79
CA THR A 49 -0.35 -14.17 -0.63
C THR A 49 -0.26 -12.66 -0.83
N THR A 50 -1.38 -12.05 -1.09
CA THR A 50 -1.53 -10.60 -1.11
C THR A 50 -1.34 -10.00 0.29
N LEU A 51 -1.10 -8.69 0.37
CA LEU A 51 -1.02 -7.99 1.65
C LEU A 51 -2.35 -8.04 2.40
N HIS A 52 -2.28 -7.95 3.73
CA HIS A 52 -3.48 -7.79 4.55
C HIS A 52 -4.25 -6.53 4.11
N ARG A 53 -5.58 -6.60 4.17
CA ARG A 53 -6.45 -5.47 3.83
C ARG A 53 -6.21 -4.88 2.44
N THR A 54 -5.85 -5.73 1.45
CA THR A 54 -5.75 -5.32 0.05
C THR A 54 -7.12 -5.37 -0.58
N ARG A 55 -7.50 -4.28 -1.26
CA ARG A 55 -8.73 -4.21 -2.04
C ARG A 55 -8.43 -3.95 -3.51
N VAL A 56 -9.21 -4.59 -4.37
CA VAL A 56 -9.23 -4.35 -5.82
C VAL A 56 -10.63 -3.87 -6.16
N LEU A 57 -10.79 -2.63 -6.61
CA LEU A 57 -12.11 -2.01 -6.90
C LEU A 57 -13.15 -2.31 -5.79
N GLY A 58 -12.78 -2.06 -4.53
CA GLY A 58 -13.66 -2.30 -3.40
C GLY A 58 -13.74 -3.75 -2.90
N VAL A 59 -13.40 -4.75 -3.70
CA VAL A 59 -13.39 -6.17 -3.28
C VAL A 59 -12.16 -6.44 -2.41
N ASP A 60 -12.39 -6.92 -1.20
CA ASP A 60 -11.32 -7.33 -0.28
C ASP A 60 -10.68 -8.64 -0.75
N VAL A 61 -9.40 -8.58 -1.07
CA VAL A 61 -8.57 -9.71 -1.52
C VAL A 61 -7.35 -9.91 -0.61
N GLY A 62 -7.39 -9.35 0.59
CA GLY A 62 -6.28 -9.41 1.55
C GLY A 62 -5.97 -10.82 2.04
N GLY A 63 -4.69 -11.17 2.06
CA GLY A 63 -4.19 -12.46 2.52
C GLY A 63 -4.48 -13.64 1.61
N LEU A 64 -5.04 -13.42 0.42
CA LEU A 64 -5.39 -14.45 -0.54
C LEU A 64 -4.21 -14.77 -1.46
N THR A 65 -4.12 -16.00 -1.94
CA THR A 65 -3.22 -16.39 -3.03
C THR A 65 -3.75 -15.85 -4.36
N ALA A 66 -2.90 -15.79 -5.39
CA ALA A 66 -3.29 -15.34 -6.72
C ALA A 66 -4.44 -16.19 -7.31
N GLN A 67 -4.52 -17.49 -6.97
CA GLN A 67 -5.62 -18.34 -7.41
C GLN A 67 -6.92 -17.96 -6.71
N GLU A 68 -6.91 -17.82 -5.39
CA GLU A 68 -8.10 -17.44 -4.60
C GLU A 68 -8.60 -16.04 -4.97
N VAL A 69 -7.70 -15.11 -5.34
CA VAL A 69 -8.11 -13.80 -5.88
C VAL A 69 -8.88 -13.97 -7.18
N ARG A 70 -8.38 -14.80 -8.13
CA ARG A 70 -9.09 -15.08 -9.39
C ARG A 70 -10.47 -15.69 -9.15
N ASP A 71 -10.54 -16.69 -8.29
CA ASP A 71 -11.79 -17.38 -7.98
C ASP A 71 -12.81 -16.46 -7.30
N LYS A 72 -12.34 -15.59 -6.40
CA LYS A 72 -13.16 -14.56 -5.78
C LYS A 72 -13.63 -13.51 -6.78
N TRP A 73 -12.72 -13.05 -7.64
CA TRP A 73 -13.04 -12.07 -8.67
C TRP A 73 -14.06 -12.57 -9.70
N GLN A 74 -14.04 -13.86 -10.05
CA GLN A 74 -15.07 -14.45 -10.91
C GLN A 74 -16.47 -14.37 -10.32
N ARG A 75 -16.59 -14.36 -8.99
CA ARG A 75 -17.88 -14.24 -8.31
C ARG A 75 -18.30 -12.78 -8.13
N ASP A 76 -17.38 -11.93 -7.68
CA ASP A 76 -17.70 -10.61 -7.13
C ASP A 76 -17.27 -9.46 -8.08
N GLY A 77 -16.46 -9.74 -9.10
CA GLY A 77 -15.82 -8.73 -9.95
C GLY A 77 -16.81 -7.95 -10.85
N ALA A 78 -17.88 -8.59 -11.31
CA ALA A 78 -18.90 -7.91 -12.12
C ALA A 78 -19.63 -6.83 -11.31
N ASP A 79 -19.99 -7.14 -10.06
CA ASP A 79 -20.64 -6.21 -9.15
C ASP A 79 -19.66 -5.07 -8.75
N ALA A 80 -18.37 -5.39 -8.57
CA ALA A 80 -17.35 -4.41 -8.27
C ALA A 80 -17.19 -3.37 -9.40
N CYS A 81 -17.12 -3.81 -10.65
CA CYS A 81 -17.02 -2.91 -11.81
C CYS A 81 -18.29 -2.06 -12.01
N SER A 82 -19.44 -2.57 -11.63
CA SER A 82 -20.70 -1.84 -11.72
C SER A 82 -20.87 -0.83 -10.58
N GLY A 83 -20.29 -1.12 -9.42
CA GLY A 83 -20.36 -0.27 -8.23
C GLY A 83 -19.36 0.89 -8.23
N GLU A 84 -18.29 0.78 -9.00
CA GLU A 84 -17.27 1.85 -9.07
C GLU A 84 -17.72 2.95 -10.03
N VAL A 85 -17.82 4.17 -9.51
CA VAL A 85 -18.36 5.34 -10.25
C VAL A 85 -17.27 6.37 -10.45
N ILE A 86 -17.12 6.82 -11.70
CA ILE A 86 -16.25 7.93 -12.07
C ILE A 86 -17.10 9.22 -12.14
N HIS A 87 -16.66 10.25 -11.43
CA HIS A 87 -17.25 11.57 -11.51
C HIS A 87 -16.66 12.34 -12.68
N LEU A 88 -17.52 12.75 -13.59
CA LEU A 88 -17.15 13.62 -14.70
C LEU A 88 -17.21 15.08 -14.22
N THR A 89 -16.09 15.79 -14.28
CA THR A 89 -16.02 17.20 -13.89
C THR A 89 -15.67 18.09 -15.07
N LEU A 90 -16.31 19.24 -15.16
CA LEU A 90 -15.97 20.31 -16.09
C LEU A 90 -15.55 21.54 -15.25
N GLY A 91 -14.24 21.77 -15.15
CA GLY A 91 -13.71 22.73 -14.18
C GLY A 91 -13.90 22.24 -12.74
N GLU A 92 -14.63 23.00 -11.92
CA GLU A 92 -14.96 22.62 -10.54
C GLU A 92 -16.35 21.98 -10.38
N GLU A 93 -17.15 21.92 -11.44
CA GLU A 93 -18.51 21.41 -11.41
C GLU A 93 -18.58 19.94 -11.85
N THR A 94 -19.26 19.09 -11.07
CA THR A 94 -19.53 17.70 -11.42
C THR A 94 -20.72 17.66 -12.37
N ILE A 95 -20.46 17.31 -13.64
CA ILE A 95 -21.48 17.28 -14.71
C ILE A 95 -22.17 15.92 -14.88
N GLY A 96 -21.60 14.88 -14.29
CA GLY A 96 -22.19 13.54 -14.37
C GLY A 96 -21.42 12.48 -13.61
N GLN A 97 -22.00 11.30 -13.55
CA GLN A 97 -21.41 10.10 -12.97
C GLN A 97 -21.60 8.96 -13.96
N VAL A 98 -20.56 8.15 -14.16
CA VAL A 98 -20.59 7.00 -15.07
C VAL A 98 -19.91 5.84 -14.37
N SER A 99 -20.52 4.65 -14.39
CA SER A 99 -19.90 3.45 -13.84
C SER A 99 -18.82 2.90 -14.78
N LEU A 100 -17.85 2.16 -14.24
CA LEU A 100 -16.81 1.51 -15.05
C LEU A 100 -17.44 0.55 -16.07
N SER A 101 -18.48 -0.16 -15.69
CA SER A 101 -19.21 -1.07 -16.59
C SER A 101 -19.88 -0.35 -17.77
N GLU A 102 -20.42 0.85 -17.54
CA GLU A 102 -21.01 1.68 -18.61
C GLU A 102 -19.95 2.20 -19.59
N LEU A 103 -18.73 2.40 -19.13
CA LEU A 103 -17.59 2.74 -19.99
C LEU A 103 -17.02 1.54 -20.75
N GLY A 104 -17.61 0.35 -20.58
CA GLY A 104 -17.13 -0.89 -21.19
C GLY A 104 -15.86 -1.43 -20.56
N VAL A 105 -15.45 -0.90 -19.39
CA VAL A 105 -14.30 -1.39 -18.65
C VAL A 105 -14.68 -2.68 -17.93
N SER A 106 -14.00 -3.75 -18.30
CA SER A 106 -14.08 -5.02 -17.59
C SER A 106 -12.70 -5.41 -17.09
N VAL A 107 -12.61 -5.78 -15.82
CA VAL A 107 -11.39 -6.28 -15.23
C VAL A 107 -11.47 -7.80 -15.17
N THR A 108 -10.54 -8.45 -15.84
CA THR A 108 -10.47 -9.93 -15.83
C THR A 108 -9.95 -10.45 -14.49
N PRO A 109 -10.28 -11.68 -14.09
CA PRO A 109 -9.75 -12.31 -12.88
C PRO A 109 -8.21 -12.32 -12.83
N GLN A 110 -7.57 -12.40 -14.00
CA GLN A 110 -6.13 -12.38 -14.14
C GLN A 110 -5.55 -11.00 -13.81
N GLU A 111 -6.15 -9.93 -14.32
CA GLU A 111 -5.74 -8.55 -14.08
C GLU A 111 -5.94 -8.16 -12.61
N ALA A 112 -7.07 -8.56 -12.01
CA ALA A 112 -7.31 -8.35 -10.59
C ALA A 112 -6.27 -9.06 -9.71
N ALA A 113 -5.94 -10.31 -10.02
CA ALA A 113 -4.91 -11.06 -9.31
C ALA A 113 -3.52 -10.42 -9.50
N GLN A 114 -3.20 -9.95 -10.71
CA GLN A 114 -1.94 -9.26 -11.00
C GLN A 114 -1.84 -7.92 -10.27
N ALA A 115 -2.92 -7.15 -10.22
CA ALA A 115 -2.98 -5.89 -9.49
C ALA A 115 -2.76 -6.11 -7.99
N ALA A 116 -3.45 -7.07 -7.40
CA ALA A 116 -3.30 -7.45 -6.00
C ALA A 116 -1.88 -7.95 -5.70
N TRP A 117 -1.29 -8.74 -6.59
CA TRP A 117 0.09 -9.21 -6.49
C TRP A 117 1.10 -8.06 -6.56
N ASN A 118 0.94 -7.16 -7.52
CA ASN A 118 1.83 -6.02 -7.70
C ASN A 118 1.78 -5.06 -6.51
N ALA A 119 0.63 -4.91 -5.85
CA ALA A 119 0.51 -4.12 -4.62
C ALA A 119 1.38 -4.68 -3.49
N ALA A 120 1.58 -5.99 -3.46
CA ALA A 120 2.41 -6.67 -2.46
C ALA A 120 3.90 -6.71 -2.85
N HIS A 121 4.20 -6.91 -4.14
CA HIS A 121 5.53 -7.29 -4.63
C HIS A 121 6.08 -6.34 -5.70
N GLY A 122 5.38 -5.25 -6.01
CA GLY A 122 5.76 -4.30 -7.06
C GLY A 122 6.92 -3.37 -6.71
N GLY A 123 7.38 -3.37 -5.46
CA GLY A 123 8.50 -2.55 -4.99
C GLY A 123 9.83 -3.31 -4.92
N ASN A 124 10.87 -2.61 -4.46
CA ASN A 124 12.12 -3.30 -4.10
C ASN A 124 11.98 -4.03 -2.76
N PHE A 125 12.97 -4.85 -2.42
CA PHE A 125 12.99 -5.68 -1.21
C PHE A 125 12.60 -4.92 0.08
N PHE A 126 13.16 -3.74 0.30
CA PHE A 126 12.87 -2.92 1.47
C PHE A 126 11.48 -2.27 1.42
N VAL A 127 11.07 -1.79 0.26
CA VAL A 127 9.74 -1.21 0.07
C VAL A 127 8.64 -2.24 0.28
N ASN A 128 8.83 -3.47 -0.18
CA ASN A 128 7.87 -4.56 0.05
C ASN A 128 7.75 -4.90 1.56
N GLY A 129 8.86 -4.89 2.31
CA GLY A 129 8.82 -5.01 3.77
C GLY A 129 8.04 -3.88 4.45
N TYR A 130 8.21 -2.65 4.00
CA TYR A 130 7.44 -1.51 4.49
C TYR A 130 5.94 -1.65 4.17
N HIS A 131 5.58 -2.05 2.95
CA HIS A 131 4.19 -2.30 2.56
C HIS A 131 3.55 -3.40 3.40
N LEU A 132 4.28 -4.46 3.72
CA LEU A 132 3.79 -5.52 4.61
C LEU A 132 3.44 -4.97 6.00
N ILE A 133 4.33 -4.18 6.62
CA ILE A 133 4.06 -3.57 7.93
C ILE A 133 2.86 -2.62 7.84
N ARG A 134 2.85 -1.74 6.84
CA ARG A 134 1.76 -0.77 6.64
C ARG A 134 0.40 -1.43 6.46
N SER A 135 0.33 -2.58 5.78
CA SER A 135 -0.92 -3.30 5.53
C SER A 135 -1.61 -3.81 6.80
N TRP A 136 -0.90 -3.89 7.92
CA TRP A 136 -1.49 -4.24 9.21
C TRP A 136 -2.27 -3.08 9.83
N PHE A 137 -1.89 -1.84 9.51
CA PHE A 137 -2.46 -0.62 10.10
C PHE A 137 -3.41 0.12 9.15
N GLY A 138 -3.34 -0.15 7.85
CA GLY A 138 -4.13 0.55 6.84
C GLY A 138 -4.56 -0.33 5.67
N GLU A 139 -5.57 0.12 4.95
CA GLU A 139 -6.02 -0.51 3.71
C GLU A 139 -5.06 -0.17 2.55
N THR A 140 -4.86 -1.13 1.66
CA THR A 140 -4.08 -0.95 0.44
C THR A 140 -5.02 -1.12 -0.75
N GLN A 141 -5.18 -0.06 -1.55
CA GLN A 141 -5.89 -0.13 -2.82
C GLN A 141 -4.93 -0.63 -3.90
N ALA A 142 -5.24 -1.75 -4.52
CA ALA A 142 -4.48 -2.27 -5.63
C ALA A 142 -4.91 -1.56 -6.92
N ALA A 143 -3.95 -0.88 -7.56
CA ALA A 143 -4.19 -0.18 -8.82
C ALA A 143 -4.33 -1.21 -9.95
N VAL A 144 -5.52 -1.29 -10.54
CA VAL A 144 -5.76 -2.04 -11.77
C VAL A 144 -5.40 -1.15 -12.94
N ARG A 145 -4.67 -1.68 -13.91
CA ARG A 145 -4.47 -1.04 -15.20
C ARG A 145 -5.59 -1.50 -16.13
N TRP A 146 -6.33 -0.56 -16.63
CA TRP A 146 -7.31 -0.80 -17.68
C TRP A 146 -6.93 -0.04 -18.94
N ASP A 147 -7.07 -0.68 -20.07
CA ASP A 147 -7.02 0.00 -21.37
C ASP A 147 -8.44 0.48 -21.69
N LEU A 148 -8.60 1.79 -21.70
CA LEU A 148 -9.82 2.41 -22.21
C LEU A 148 -9.73 2.50 -23.73
N ASP A 149 -10.67 1.87 -24.42
CA ASP A 149 -10.79 2.05 -25.87
C ASP A 149 -11.22 3.49 -26.17
N ALA A 150 -10.30 4.26 -26.76
CA ALA A 150 -10.53 5.66 -27.10
C ALA A 150 -11.77 5.85 -28.01
N ALA A 151 -12.12 4.86 -28.83
CA ALA A 151 -13.32 4.91 -29.67
C ALA A 151 -14.60 4.79 -28.83
N GLN A 152 -14.63 3.94 -27.82
CA GLN A 152 -15.77 3.81 -26.91
C GLN A 152 -15.93 5.06 -26.04
N LEU A 153 -14.81 5.63 -25.57
CA LEU A 153 -14.83 6.89 -24.81
C LEU A 153 -15.39 8.05 -25.63
N SER A 154 -14.96 8.22 -26.91
CA SER A 154 -15.45 9.30 -27.75
C SER A 154 -16.95 9.14 -28.06
N GLN A 155 -17.41 7.93 -28.36
CA GLN A 155 -18.82 7.65 -28.62
C GLN A 155 -19.70 7.92 -27.39
N ARG A 156 -19.23 7.59 -26.19
CA ARG A 156 -19.95 7.89 -24.95
C ARG A 156 -19.92 9.37 -24.59
N ALA A 157 -18.78 10.05 -24.81
CA ALA A 157 -18.66 11.48 -24.61
C ALA A 157 -19.63 12.25 -25.54
N GLU A 158 -19.75 11.86 -26.81
CA GLU A 158 -20.72 12.44 -27.75
C GLU A 158 -22.17 12.23 -27.31
N SER A 159 -22.49 11.03 -26.76
CA SER A 159 -23.83 10.77 -26.24
C SER A 159 -24.17 11.61 -25.02
N LEU A 160 -23.20 11.85 -24.13
CA LEU A 160 -23.38 12.70 -22.94
C LEU A 160 -23.47 14.18 -23.31
N LEU A 161 -22.67 14.63 -24.28
CA LEU A 161 -22.73 16.00 -24.80
C LEU A 161 -24.05 16.29 -25.53
N SER A 162 -24.63 15.30 -26.21
CA SER A 162 -25.95 15.44 -26.83
C SER A 162 -27.10 15.60 -25.82
N LEU A 163 -26.95 15.07 -24.62
CA LEU A 163 -27.90 15.21 -23.54
C LEU A 163 -27.86 16.59 -22.85
N ILE A 164 -26.72 17.29 -22.94
CA ILE A 164 -26.52 18.63 -22.36
C ILE A 164 -26.99 19.73 -23.31
N HIS A 165 -27.22 19.40 -24.58
CA HIS A 165 -27.59 20.37 -25.66
C HIS A 165 -29.10 20.48 -25.92
N ILE A 166 -29.94 20.01 -24.96
CA ILE A 166 -31.41 20.24 -25.03
C ILE A 166 -31.82 21.33 -24.06
#